data_5a0f138070084b981160b140f21e177c
#
_entry.id   5a0f138070084b981160b140f21e177c
#
_cell.length_a   1.000
_cell.length_b   1.000
_cell.length_c   1.000
_cell.angle_alpha   90.00
_cell.angle_beta   90.00
_cell.angle_gamma   90.00
#
_symmetry.space_group_name_H-M   'P 1'
#
loop_
_entity.id
_entity.type
_entity.pdbx_description
1 polymer ?
#
loop_
_entity_poly.entity_id
_entity_poly.type
_entity_poly.pdbx_seq_one_letter_code
_entity_poly.pdbx_strand_id
1 'polypeptide(L)'
;MNTAVLFIRLFACMAIGMPVAISLGLSSLLTIFLFSQDSLASMSIKLFETSEHYTLMAIPFFVLAGNLMSTGGVAKRMVRFAIAAVGHLRGGLAIASVLACMLFAAVSGSSPATVVAIGSIVITGMLKNGYTKEFAAGVICNAGTLGILIPPSIVMVVYAAVTEVSVGRMFMAGVVPGILLGLMLMAAVWWRAGKLQLTPPPKASMREVFTALVDSFWGLALLVIIMGGIYGGIFTPTEAAAVSAVYALFIAVFIYKDLTFKDLPKVFLESSKTTVMLMFIVANALLFAHVLTTERIPQAIAESIVQIGMEPWMFLLVVNVLLLIAGNFMEPTGIILILAPILFPIATELGIDPIHLGIIMVVNMEIGMVTPPVGLNLFVTSGVTGMNLMQVTRAALPWLSVLLVFLLLVTYIPEISLGLPNYVFGK
;
A
#
# COMPACT_ATOMS: atom_id res chain seq x y z
N MET A 1 -19.60 26.50 -11.15
CA MET A 1 -20.89 25.78 -11.05
C MET A 1 -20.75 24.31 -11.41
N ASN A 2 -19.99 23.97 -12.45
CA ASN A 2 -19.78 22.58 -12.88
C ASN A 2 -19.04 21.70 -11.87
N THR A 3 -18.05 22.27 -11.16
CA THR A 3 -17.25 21.57 -10.12
C THR A 3 -18.11 20.98 -9.01
N ALA A 4 -18.99 21.80 -8.43
CA ALA A 4 -19.85 21.33 -7.34
C ALA A 4 -20.79 20.20 -7.80
N VAL A 5 -21.30 20.31 -9.03
CA VAL A 5 -22.17 19.29 -9.62
C VAL A 5 -21.45 17.97 -9.84
N LEU A 6 -20.17 17.99 -10.29
CA LEU A 6 -19.35 16.80 -10.47
C LEU A 6 -19.18 16.04 -9.13
N PHE A 7 -18.75 16.77 -8.08
CA PHE A 7 -18.55 16.14 -6.76
C PHE A 7 -19.86 15.72 -6.09
N ILE A 8 -20.95 16.50 -6.21
CA ILE A 8 -22.25 16.11 -5.67
C ILE A 8 -22.72 14.81 -6.31
N ARG A 9 -22.58 14.64 -7.63
CA ARG A 9 -22.93 13.40 -8.33
C ARG A 9 -22.05 12.24 -7.89
N LEU A 10 -20.73 12.44 -7.80
CA LEU A 10 -19.81 11.42 -7.32
C LEU A 10 -20.23 10.91 -5.93
N PHE A 11 -20.40 11.82 -4.97
CA PHE A 11 -20.75 11.45 -3.60
C PHE A 11 -22.19 10.91 -3.49
N ALA A 12 -23.14 11.41 -4.30
CA ALA A 12 -24.49 10.85 -4.35
C ALA A 12 -24.49 9.39 -4.85
N CYS A 13 -23.75 9.11 -5.93
CA CYS A 13 -23.57 7.74 -6.43
C CYS A 13 -22.97 6.82 -5.36
N MET A 14 -21.95 7.30 -4.67
CA MET A 14 -21.33 6.53 -3.56
C MET A 14 -22.28 6.32 -2.38
N ALA A 15 -23.08 7.34 -2.02
CA ALA A 15 -24.03 7.28 -0.92
C ALA A 15 -25.17 6.27 -1.15
N ILE A 16 -25.55 6.02 -2.40
CA ILE A 16 -26.52 4.97 -2.76
C ILE A 16 -25.87 3.57 -2.90
N GLY A 17 -24.57 3.45 -2.57
CA GLY A 17 -23.86 2.16 -2.54
C GLY A 17 -23.25 1.74 -3.89
N MET A 18 -23.13 2.63 -4.87
CA MET A 18 -22.43 2.30 -6.12
C MET A 18 -20.93 2.11 -5.90
N PRO A 19 -20.31 1.11 -6.56
CA PRO A 19 -18.84 0.96 -6.54
C PRO A 19 -18.12 2.24 -7.02
N VAL A 20 -16.99 2.54 -6.39
CA VAL A 20 -16.19 3.76 -6.67
C VAL A 20 -15.90 3.94 -8.15
N ALA A 21 -15.49 2.87 -8.84
CA ALA A 21 -15.21 2.90 -10.27
C ALA A 21 -16.41 3.40 -11.10
N ILE A 22 -17.61 2.86 -10.81
CA ILE A 22 -18.84 3.26 -11.51
C ILE A 22 -19.22 4.69 -11.15
N SER A 23 -19.06 5.08 -9.89
CA SER A 23 -19.37 6.45 -9.42
C SER A 23 -18.49 7.48 -10.11
N LEU A 24 -17.19 7.20 -10.27
CA LEU A 24 -16.23 8.04 -11.00
C LEU A 24 -16.61 8.16 -12.49
N GLY A 25 -16.81 7.04 -13.16
CA GLY A 25 -17.16 7.02 -14.58
C GLY A 25 -18.49 7.72 -14.87
N LEU A 26 -19.52 7.38 -14.09
CA LEU A 26 -20.87 7.92 -14.32
C LEU A 26 -20.93 9.44 -14.01
N SER A 27 -20.30 9.90 -12.93
CA SER A 27 -20.25 11.33 -12.61
C SER A 27 -19.50 12.12 -13.69
N SER A 28 -18.41 11.58 -14.22
CA SER A 28 -17.65 12.17 -15.32
C SER A 28 -18.46 12.22 -16.62
N LEU A 29 -19.04 11.09 -17.03
CA LEU A 29 -19.88 10.96 -18.21
C LEU A 29 -21.05 11.96 -18.19
N LEU A 30 -21.78 12.01 -17.08
CA LEU A 30 -22.91 12.93 -16.93
C LEU A 30 -22.48 14.40 -16.92
N THR A 31 -21.29 14.68 -16.38
CA THR A 31 -20.81 16.08 -16.36
C THR A 31 -20.39 16.52 -17.75
N ILE A 32 -19.69 15.71 -18.51
CA ILE A 32 -19.32 16.03 -19.89
C ILE A 32 -20.55 16.13 -20.75
N PHE A 33 -21.48 15.19 -20.70
CA PHE A 33 -22.70 15.17 -21.51
C PHE A 33 -23.57 16.43 -21.31
N LEU A 34 -23.61 16.96 -20.08
CA LEU A 34 -24.50 18.06 -19.73
C LEU A 34 -23.83 19.44 -19.77
N PHE A 35 -22.51 19.52 -19.60
CA PHE A 35 -21.84 20.79 -19.37
C PHE A 35 -20.56 21.02 -20.19
N SER A 36 -19.96 19.96 -20.78
CA SER A 36 -18.75 20.11 -21.57
C SER A 36 -19.04 20.24 -23.06
N GLN A 37 -18.10 20.83 -23.78
CA GLN A 37 -18.07 20.84 -25.24
C GLN A 37 -17.39 19.59 -25.82
N ASP A 38 -16.82 18.75 -24.98
CA ASP A 38 -16.19 17.50 -25.37
C ASP A 38 -17.23 16.49 -25.87
N SER A 39 -16.88 15.76 -26.93
CA SER A 39 -17.77 14.74 -27.50
C SER A 39 -17.60 13.41 -26.73
N LEU A 40 -18.67 12.58 -26.71
CA LEU A 40 -18.60 11.22 -26.19
C LEU A 40 -17.55 10.35 -26.92
N ALA A 41 -17.28 10.66 -28.18
CA ALA A 41 -16.22 10.00 -28.96
C ALA A 41 -14.83 10.33 -28.41
N SER A 42 -14.57 11.58 -28.04
CA SER A 42 -13.33 12.02 -27.38
C SER A 42 -13.06 11.24 -26.08
N MET A 43 -14.13 10.99 -25.31
CA MET A 43 -14.03 10.21 -24.08
C MET A 43 -13.68 8.75 -24.32
N SER A 44 -14.29 8.13 -25.35
CA SER A 44 -13.98 6.75 -25.70
C SER A 44 -12.51 6.59 -26.10
N ILE A 45 -12.00 7.56 -26.87
CA ILE A 45 -10.59 7.63 -27.25
C ILE A 45 -9.71 7.77 -25.99
N LYS A 46 -10.10 8.66 -25.07
CA LYS A 46 -9.33 8.90 -23.83
C LYS A 46 -9.29 7.67 -22.90
N LEU A 47 -10.40 6.96 -22.76
CA LEU A 47 -10.44 5.69 -22.03
C LEU A 47 -9.55 4.64 -22.66
N PHE A 48 -9.48 4.61 -23.99
CA PHE A 48 -8.63 3.68 -24.73
C PHE A 48 -7.15 4.05 -24.55
N GLU A 49 -6.76 5.30 -24.76
CA GLU A 49 -5.41 5.82 -24.51
C GLU A 49 -4.93 5.53 -23.08
N THR A 50 -5.84 5.71 -22.10
CA THR A 50 -5.55 5.39 -20.70
C THR A 50 -5.21 3.92 -20.50
N SER A 51 -5.91 3.03 -21.19
CA SER A 51 -5.68 1.58 -21.09
C SER A 51 -4.35 1.16 -21.72
N GLU A 52 -3.78 1.96 -22.61
CA GLU A 52 -2.48 1.74 -23.24
C GLU A 52 -1.30 2.29 -22.43
N HIS A 53 -1.56 2.93 -21.28
CA HIS A 53 -0.51 3.56 -20.47
C HIS A 53 0.47 2.50 -19.93
N TYR A 54 1.71 2.52 -20.44
CA TYR A 54 2.73 1.47 -20.20
C TYR A 54 3.00 1.21 -18.71
N THR A 55 3.00 2.26 -17.88
CA THR A 55 3.23 2.13 -16.44
C THR A 55 2.16 1.29 -15.74
N LEU A 56 0.90 1.35 -16.21
CA LEU A 56 -0.20 0.60 -15.62
C LEU A 56 -0.09 -0.91 -15.86
N MET A 57 0.65 -1.33 -16.90
CA MET A 57 0.92 -2.75 -17.14
C MET A 57 1.74 -3.41 -16.02
N ALA A 58 2.42 -2.64 -15.17
CA ALA A 58 3.09 -3.18 -14.00
C ALA A 58 2.12 -3.77 -12.97
N ILE A 59 0.89 -3.24 -12.88
CA ILE A 59 -0.12 -3.66 -11.87
C ILE A 59 -0.48 -5.13 -12.02
N PRO A 60 -0.92 -5.66 -13.19
CA PRO A 60 -1.26 -7.07 -13.36
C PRO A 60 -0.10 -8.01 -13.01
N PHE A 61 1.12 -7.64 -13.36
CA PHE A 61 2.29 -8.48 -13.07
C PHE A 61 2.64 -8.49 -11.59
N PHE A 62 2.60 -7.35 -10.89
CA PHE A 62 2.83 -7.31 -9.44
C PHE A 62 1.71 -8.02 -8.67
N VAL A 63 0.45 -7.88 -9.09
CA VAL A 63 -0.68 -8.63 -8.50
C VAL A 63 -0.46 -10.14 -8.65
N LEU A 64 -0.08 -10.58 -9.83
CA LEU A 64 0.20 -12.00 -10.10
C LEU A 64 1.39 -12.49 -9.28
N ALA A 65 2.50 -11.77 -9.26
CA ALA A 65 3.68 -12.10 -8.46
C ALA A 65 3.33 -12.22 -6.97
N GLY A 66 2.61 -11.23 -6.42
CA GLY A 66 2.17 -11.22 -5.03
C GLY A 66 1.27 -12.40 -4.68
N ASN A 67 0.31 -12.76 -5.55
CA ASN A 67 -0.58 -13.90 -5.34
C ASN A 67 0.17 -15.24 -5.40
N LEU A 68 1.08 -15.42 -6.36
CA LEU A 68 1.92 -16.60 -6.46
C LEU A 68 2.79 -16.80 -5.21
N MET A 69 3.37 -15.71 -4.70
CA MET A 69 4.22 -15.75 -3.52
C MET A 69 3.42 -15.91 -2.22
N SER A 70 2.22 -15.34 -2.14
CA SER A 70 1.33 -15.49 -0.97
C SER A 70 0.84 -16.93 -0.81
N THR A 71 0.52 -17.59 -1.93
CA THR A 71 0.02 -18.97 -1.95
C THR A 71 1.17 -19.97 -1.84
N GLY A 72 2.37 -19.60 -2.28
CA GLY A 72 3.54 -20.45 -2.44
C GLY A 72 4.41 -20.66 -1.20
N GLY A 73 3.88 -20.56 0.04
CA GLY A 73 4.62 -20.88 1.27
C GLY A 73 5.80 -19.97 1.62
N VAL A 74 6.02 -18.91 0.86
CA VAL A 74 7.08 -17.90 1.11
C VAL A 74 6.89 -17.24 2.47
N ALA A 75 5.64 -16.87 2.81
CA ALA A 75 5.31 -16.27 4.10
C ALA A 75 5.78 -17.13 5.30
N LYS A 76 5.58 -18.44 5.23
CA LYS A 76 6.00 -19.38 6.26
C LYS A 76 7.52 -19.38 6.46
N ARG A 77 8.29 -19.31 5.37
CA ARG A 77 9.75 -19.28 5.41
C ARG A 77 10.26 -17.96 5.97
N MET A 78 9.65 -16.84 5.55
CA MET A 78 9.99 -15.52 6.09
C MET A 78 9.68 -15.40 7.59
N VAL A 79 8.53 -15.93 8.04
CA VAL A 79 8.18 -16.00 9.46
C VAL A 79 9.21 -16.83 10.23
N ARG A 80 9.61 -18.00 9.70
CA ARG A 80 10.65 -18.85 10.33
C ARG A 80 11.97 -18.10 10.46
N PHE A 81 12.40 -17.42 9.42
CA PHE A 81 13.61 -16.59 9.45
C PHE A 81 13.50 -15.45 10.47
N ALA A 82 12.40 -14.71 10.48
CA ALA A 82 12.18 -13.63 11.43
C ALA A 82 12.19 -14.12 12.88
N ILE A 83 11.57 -15.27 13.17
CA ILE A 83 11.60 -15.89 14.52
C ILE A 83 13.03 -16.30 14.90
N ALA A 84 13.78 -16.92 14.00
CA ALA A 84 15.17 -17.30 14.26
C ALA A 84 16.06 -16.07 14.52
N ALA A 85 15.85 -14.98 13.78
CA ALA A 85 16.67 -13.77 13.90
C ALA A 85 16.39 -12.98 15.18
N VAL A 86 15.11 -12.71 15.51
CA VAL A 86 14.73 -11.78 16.58
C VAL A 86 13.80 -12.38 17.65
N GLY A 87 13.41 -13.64 17.51
CA GLY A 87 12.45 -14.29 18.42
C GLY A 87 12.91 -14.38 19.88
N HIS A 88 14.20 -14.36 20.13
CA HIS A 88 14.81 -14.39 21.47
C HIS A 88 14.70 -13.05 22.23
N LEU A 89 14.28 -11.99 21.57
CA LEU A 89 14.09 -10.68 22.20
C LEU A 89 12.84 -10.66 23.08
N ARG A 90 12.75 -9.68 23.96
CA ARG A 90 11.56 -9.43 24.77
C ARG A 90 10.37 -9.12 23.87
N GLY A 91 9.31 -9.94 23.94
CA GLY A 91 8.22 -9.86 22.96
C GLY A 91 8.60 -10.41 21.57
N GLY A 92 9.62 -11.26 21.50
CA GLY A 92 10.31 -11.66 20.28
C GLY A 92 9.42 -12.24 19.20
N LEU A 93 8.38 -13.01 19.55
CA LEU A 93 7.42 -13.50 18.52
C LEU A 93 6.62 -12.37 17.87
N ALA A 94 6.24 -11.36 18.64
CA ALA A 94 5.52 -10.22 18.07
C ALA A 94 6.46 -9.29 17.28
N ILE A 95 7.71 -9.11 17.73
CA ILE A 95 8.75 -8.40 16.96
C ILE A 95 9.05 -9.16 15.66
N ALA A 96 9.18 -10.48 15.73
CA ALA A 96 9.36 -11.33 14.55
C ALA A 96 8.18 -11.24 13.58
N SER A 97 6.96 -11.06 14.10
CA SER A 97 5.78 -10.82 13.25
C SER A 97 5.88 -9.53 12.45
N VAL A 98 6.33 -8.43 13.09
CA VAL A 98 6.54 -7.15 12.39
C VAL A 98 7.63 -7.29 11.34
N LEU A 99 8.77 -7.91 11.69
CA LEU A 99 9.85 -8.18 10.74
C LEU A 99 9.39 -9.06 9.57
N ALA A 100 8.59 -10.11 9.85
CA ALA A 100 8.02 -10.94 8.81
C ALA A 100 7.05 -10.16 7.89
N CYS A 101 6.24 -9.24 8.45
CA CYS A 101 5.40 -8.34 7.67
C CYS A 101 6.24 -7.41 6.77
N MET A 102 7.36 -6.85 7.29
CA MET A 102 8.27 -6.03 6.48
C MET A 102 8.85 -6.81 5.29
N LEU A 103 9.36 -8.01 5.56
CA LEU A 103 9.96 -8.85 4.52
C LEU A 103 8.92 -9.32 3.49
N PHE A 104 7.73 -9.67 3.95
CA PHE A 104 6.65 -10.12 3.07
C PHE A 104 6.00 -8.95 2.32
N ALA A 105 5.94 -7.77 2.88
CA ALA A 105 5.50 -6.54 2.23
C ALA A 105 6.27 -6.29 0.94
N ALA A 106 7.60 -6.44 1.00
CA ALA A 106 8.51 -6.29 -0.13
C ALA A 106 8.30 -7.31 -1.28
N VAL A 107 7.40 -8.27 -1.08
CA VAL A 107 7.06 -9.29 -2.08
C VAL A 107 5.61 -9.19 -2.52
N SER A 108 4.69 -8.88 -1.58
CA SER A 108 3.25 -8.88 -1.83
C SER A 108 2.73 -7.57 -2.42
N GLY A 109 3.33 -6.44 -2.05
CA GLY A 109 2.86 -5.11 -2.45
C GLY A 109 1.44 -4.75 -1.99
N SER A 110 0.88 -5.54 -1.05
CA SER A 110 -0.51 -5.45 -0.61
C SER A 110 -0.64 -5.62 0.89
N SER A 111 -1.31 -4.67 1.54
CA SER A 111 -1.53 -4.68 2.98
C SER A 111 -2.46 -5.83 3.42
N PRO A 112 -3.64 -6.05 2.84
CA PRO A 112 -4.51 -7.16 3.20
C PRO A 112 -3.86 -8.53 2.98
N ALA A 113 -3.12 -8.70 1.89
CA ALA A 113 -2.38 -9.93 1.61
C ALA A 113 -1.33 -10.23 2.69
N THR A 114 -0.63 -9.19 3.16
CA THR A 114 0.35 -9.30 4.25
C THR A 114 -0.32 -9.72 5.57
N VAL A 115 -1.47 -9.11 5.92
CA VAL A 115 -2.24 -9.49 7.12
C VAL A 115 -2.68 -10.96 7.05
N VAL A 116 -3.22 -11.41 5.91
CA VAL A 116 -3.68 -12.81 5.74
C VAL A 116 -2.50 -13.77 5.84
N ALA A 117 -1.46 -13.54 5.04
CA ALA A 117 -0.36 -14.48 4.89
C ALA A 117 0.45 -14.64 6.20
N ILE A 118 0.83 -13.53 6.81
CA ILE A 118 1.62 -13.54 8.05
C ILE A 118 0.73 -13.81 9.26
N GLY A 119 -0.44 -13.16 9.34
CA GLY A 119 -1.36 -13.29 10.47
C GLY A 119 -1.85 -14.70 10.70
N SER A 120 -2.21 -15.45 9.64
CA SER A 120 -2.66 -16.84 9.75
C SER A 120 -1.63 -17.77 10.40
N ILE A 121 -0.35 -17.48 10.20
CA ILE A 121 0.75 -18.27 10.75
C ILE A 121 1.10 -17.82 12.17
N VAL A 122 1.30 -16.52 12.34
CA VAL A 122 1.93 -15.98 13.55
C VAL A 122 0.97 -15.84 14.72
N ILE A 123 -0.31 -15.50 14.45
CA ILE A 123 -1.31 -15.35 15.53
C ILE A 123 -1.46 -16.66 16.30
N THR A 124 -1.56 -17.79 15.61
CA THR A 124 -1.62 -19.11 16.26
C THR A 124 -0.37 -19.39 17.10
N GLY A 125 0.81 -19.02 16.60
CA GLY A 125 2.08 -19.15 17.33
C GLY A 125 2.12 -18.26 18.58
N MET A 126 1.68 -17.02 18.48
CA MET A 126 1.63 -16.09 19.61
C MET A 126 0.69 -16.58 20.71
N LEU A 127 -0.51 -17.03 20.36
CA LEU A 127 -1.49 -17.56 21.32
C LEU A 127 -0.92 -18.76 22.11
N LYS A 128 -0.24 -19.69 21.43
CA LYS A 128 0.41 -20.85 22.08
C LYS A 128 1.53 -20.43 23.04
N ASN A 129 2.12 -19.25 22.84
CA ASN A 129 3.20 -18.71 23.69
C ASN A 129 2.67 -17.66 24.69
N GLY A 130 1.37 -17.65 25.01
CA GLY A 130 0.78 -16.87 26.09
C GLY A 130 0.44 -15.41 25.75
N TYR A 131 0.53 -15.00 24.47
CA TYR A 131 0.04 -13.69 24.07
C TYR A 131 -1.48 -13.68 24.04
N THR A 132 -2.10 -12.56 24.40
CA THR A 132 -3.54 -12.38 24.24
C THR A 132 -3.90 -12.24 22.76
N LYS A 133 -5.12 -12.66 22.43
CA LYS A 133 -5.64 -12.58 21.06
C LYS A 133 -5.69 -11.14 20.54
N GLU A 134 -6.07 -10.22 21.42
CA GLU A 134 -6.11 -8.78 21.17
C GLU A 134 -4.74 -8.22 20.84
N PHE A 135 -3.71 -8.61 21.62
CA PHE A 135 -2.35 -8.16 21.37
C PHE A 135 -1.86 -8.62 19.99
N ALA A 136 -2.04 -9.92 19.69
CA ALA A 136 -1.63 -10.50 18.42
C ALA A 136 -2.39 -9.87 17.23
N ALA A 137 -3.70 -9.70 17.35
CA ALA A 137 -4.54 -9.07 16.34
C ALA A 137 -4.13 -7.62 16.07
N GLY A 138 -3.92 -6.84 17.14
CA GLY A 138 -3.52 -5.44 17.03
C GLY A 138 -2.17 -5.25 16.35
N VAL A 139 -1.15 -6.07 16.72
CA VAL A 139 0.17 -6.02 16.07
C VAL A 139 0.06 -6.35 14.59
N ILE A 140 -0.60 -7.46 14.23
CA ILE A 140 -0.68 -7.91 12.84
C ILE A 140 -1.49 -6.96 11.98
N CYS A 141 -2.60 -6.44 12.49
CA CYS A 141 -3.45 -5.47 11.80
C CYS A 141 -2.65 -4.24 11.35
N ASN A 142 -1.83 -3.69 12.24
CA ASN A 142 -1.01 -2.50 11.96
C ASN A 142 0.28 -2.85 11.21
N ALA A 143 0.99 -3.92 11.57
CA ALA A 143 2.20 -4.30 10.84
C ALA A 143 1.92 -4.71 9.38
N GLY A 144 0.71 -5.20 9.09
CA GLY A 144 0.29 -5.51 7.74
C GLY A 144 0.22 -4.29 6.82
N THR A 145 0.04 -3.07 7.36
CA THR A 145 -0.01 -1.83 6.56
C THR A 145 1.29 -1.58 5.81
N LEU A 146 2.43 -2.04 6.33
CA LEU A 146 3.72 -1.98 5.65
C LEU A 146 3.68 -2.55 4.22
N GLY A 147 2.67 -3.40 3.91
CA GLY A 147 2.47 -3.98 2.58
C GLY A 147 2.18 -2.99 1.45
N ILE A 148 1.82 -1.75 1.74
CA ILE A 148 1.64 -0.70 0.73
C ILE A 148 2.73 0.39 0.78
N LEU A 149 3.58 0.40 1.83
CA LEU A 149 4.65 1.37 1.97
C LEU A 149 6.01 0.83 1.53
N ILE A 150 6.31 -0.43 1.86
CA ILE A 150 7.56 -1.06 1.44
C ILE A 150 7.44 -1.50 -0.03
N PRO A 151 8.34 -1.04 -0.91
CA PRO A 151 8.27 -1.41 -2.33
C PRO A 151 8.61 -2.88 -2.60
N PRO A 152 8.07 -3.45 -3.71
CA PRO A 152 7.16 -2.82 -4.67
C PRO A 152 5.74 -2.68 -4.12
N SER A 153 5.08 -1.56 -4.41
CA SER A 153 3.74 -1.25 -3.94
C SER A 153 2.82 -0.90 -5.10
N ILE A 154 1.68 -1.59 -5.20
CA ILE A 154 0.66 -1.31 -6.22
C ILE A 154 0.13 0.11 -6.07
N VAL A 155 -0.07 0.57 -4.85
CA VAL A 155 -0.57 1.91 -4.52
C VAL A 155 0.40 3.00 -5.01
N MET A 156 1.71 2.78 -4.86
CA MET A 156 2.74 3.69 -5.38
C MET A 156 2.79 3.70 -6.91
N VAL A 157 2.59 2.56 -7.57
CA VAL A 157 2.51 2.48 -9.05
C VAL A 157 1.32 3.29 -9.55
N VAL A 158 0.16 3.16 -8.90
CA VAL A 158 -1.05 3.92 -9.25
C VAL A 158 -0.84 5.42 -9.07
N TYR A 159 -0.27 5.85 -7.93
CA TYR A 159 0.08 7.25 -7.72
C TYR A 159 1.00 7.78 -8.83
N ALA A 160 2.09 7.05 -9.10
CA ALA A 160 3.06 7.44 -10.11
C ALA A 160 2.46 7.52 -11.52
N ALA A 161 1.54 6.61 -11.86
CA ALA A 161 0.87 6.61 -13.15
C ALA A 161 -0.08 7.81 -13.33
N VAL A 162 -0.78 8.23 -12.27
CA VAL A 162 -1.76 9.34 -12.32
C VAL A 162 -1.08 10.71 -12.27
N THR A 163 0.07 10.80 -11.59
CA THR A 163 0.83 12.05 -11.44
C THR A 163 2.01 12.15 -12.40
N GLU A 164 2.21 11.13 -13.24
CA GLU A 164 3.31 11.05 -14.22
C GLU A 164 4.72 11.14 -13.61
N VAL A 165 4.85 10.79 -12.32
CA VAL A 165 6.15 10.74 -11.65
C VAL A 165 6.83 9.38 -11.83
N SER A 166 8.15 9.32 -11.60
CA SER A 166 8.91 8.08 -11.73
C SER A 166 8.51 7.04 -10.67
N VAL A 167 8.05 5.87 -11.11
CA VAL A 167 7.78 4.71 -10.22
C VAL A 167 9.03 4.29 -9.47
N GLY A 168 10.21 4.31 -10.12
CA GLY A 168 11.48 3.99 -9.48
C GLY A 168 11.80 4.96 -8.34
N ARG A 169 11.67 6.28 -8.56
CA ARG A 169 11.86 7.26 -7.48
C ARG A 169 10.84 7.08 -6.36
N MET A 170 9.59 6.77 -6.71
CA MET A 170 8.52 6.52 -5.73
C MET A 170 8.82 5.29 -4.87
N PHE A 171 9.29 4.20 -5.48
CA PHE A 171 9.72 3.01 -4.74
C PHE A 171 10.90 3.29 -3.81
N MET A 172 11.92 4.00 -4.30
CA MET A 172 13.07 4.39 -3.47
C MET A 172 12.63 5.22 -2.26
N ALA A 173 11.67 6.13 -2.46
CA ALA A 173 11.13 6.98 -1.42
C ALA A 173 10.37 6.22 -0.32
N GLY A 174 9.83 5.03 -0.63
CA GLY A 174 9.14 4.16 0.33
C GLY A 174 10.05 3.32 1.21
N VAL A 175 11.32 3.11 0.81
CA VAL A 175 12.26 2.21 1.53
C VAL A 175 12.53 2.70 2.95
N VAL A 176 13.01 3.94 3.09
CA VAL A 176 13.38 4.51 4.40
C VAL A 176 12.16 4.66 5.31
N PRO A 177 11.03 5.25 4.85
CA PRO A 177 9.81 5.30 5.64
C PRO A 177 9.33 3.92 6.10
N GLY A 178 9.31 2.92 5.20
CA GLY A 178 8.88 1.56 5.52
C GLY A 178 9.75 0.88 6.60
N ILE A 179 11.07 1.03 6.50
CA ILE A 179 12.00 0.53 7.53
C ILE A 179 11.77 1.28 8.84
N LEU A 180 11.65 2.60 8.81
CA LEU A 180 11.44 3.43 10.00
C LEU A 180 10.15 3.05 10.73
N LEU A 181 9.03 2.93 10.01
CA LEU A 181 7.76 2.49 10.59
C LEU A 181 7.85 1.09 11.20
N GLY A 182 8.49 0.15 10.49
CA GLY A 182 8.73 -1.18 11.01
C GLY A 182 9.53 -1.18 12.30
N LEU A 183 10.60 -0.38 12.38
CA LEU A 183 11.41 -0.22 13.60
C LEU A 183 10.60 0.45 14.73
N MET A 184 9.78 1.45 14.44
CA MET A 184 8.90 2.10 15.43
C MET A 184 7.87 1.11 15.99
N LEU A 185 7.26 0.28 15.14
CA LEU A 185 6.33 -0.78 15.57
C LEU A 185 7.06 -1.84 16.41
N MET A 186 8.25 -2.28 16.01
CA MET A 186 9.05 -3.22 16.80
C MET A 186 9.43 -2.65 18.18
N ALA A 187 9.82 -1.38 18.25
CA ALA A 187 10.11 -0.67 19.49
C ALA A 187 8.87 -0.58 20.39
N ALA A 188 7.70 -0.26 19.81
CA ALA A 188 6.44 -0.22 20.55
C ALA A 188 6.03 -1.61 21.07
N VAL A 189 6.24 -2.67 20.27
CA VAL A 189 6.05 -4.07 20.70
C VAL A 189 6.96 -4.42 21.85
N TRP A 190 8.24 -4.11 21.74
CA TRP A 190 9.23 -4.39 22.80
C TRP A 190 8.84 -3.70 24.12
N TRP A 191 8.41 -2.44 24.05
CA TRP A 191 7.99 -1.69 25.22
C TRP A 191 6.72 -2.27 25.87
N ARG A 192 5.69 -2.58 25.06
CA ARG A 192 4.43 -3.16 25.58
C ARG A 192 4.58 -4.60 26.07
N ALA A 193 5.33 -5.42 25.36
CA ALA A 193 5.60 -6.81 25.75
C ALA A 193 6.26 -6.92 27.12
N GLY A 194 6.91 -5.85 27.54
CA GLY A 194 7.50 -5.77 28.87
C GLY A 194 6.53 -5.87 30.03
N LYS A 195 5.28 -5.55 29.78
CA LYS A 195 4.21 -5.64 30.78
C LYS A 195 3.56 -7.03 30.82
N LEU A 196 3.84 -7.89 29.84
CA LEU A 196 3.16 -9.17 29.68
C LEU A 196 3.88 -10.36 30.36
N GLN A 197 5.03 -10.14 31.00
CA GLN A 197 5.83 -11.18 31.71
C GLN A 197 6.02 -12.49 30.91
N LEU A 198 6.11 -12.38 29.57
CA LEU A 198 6.30 -13.52 28.70
C LEU A 198 7.75 -13.96 28.71
N THR A 199 7.99 -15.27 28.81
CA THR A 199 9.32 -15.84 28.66
C THR A 199 9.68 -15.93 27.19
N PRO A 200 10.72 -15.20 26.71
CA PRO A 200 11.14 -15.33 25.33
C PRO A 200 11.71 -16.72 25.06
N PRO A 201 11.54 -17.26 23.84
CA PRO A 201 12.17 -18.51 23.46
C PRO A 201 13.71 -18.39 23.51
N PRO A 202 14.44 -19.51 23.64
CA PRO A 202 15.90 -19.50 23.64
C PRO A 202 16.43 -18.92 22.32
N LYS A 203 17.62 -18.31 22.38
CA LYS A 203 18.28 -17.77 21.20
C LYS A 203 18.60 -18.88 20.21
N ALA A 204 18.15 -18.76 18.96
CA ALA A 204 18.49 -19.70 17.91
C ALA A 204 20.00 -19.69 17.64
N SER A 205 20.55 -20.84 17.29
CA SER A 205 21.94 -20.93 16.88
C SER A 205 22.19 -20.19 15.57
N MET A 206 23.42 -19.70 15.35
CA MET A 206 23.77 -19.05 14.08
C MET A 206 23.53 -19.96 12.87
N ARG A 207 23.66 -21.28 13.05
CA ARG A 207 23.38 -22.29 12.02
C ARG A 207 21.87 -22.29 11.67
N GLU A 208 21.00 -22.23 12.66
CA GLU A 208 19.55 -22.18 12.46
C GLU A 208 19.11 -20.88 11.75
N VAL A 209 19.68 -19.73 12.17
CA VAL A 209 19.42 -18.44 11.50
C VAL A 209 19.85 -18.50 10.04
N PHE A 210 21.06 -19.01 9.77
CA PHE A 210 21.58 -19.14 8.41
C PHE A 210 20.73 -20.11 7.56
N THR A 211 20.34 -21.25 8.13
CA THR A 211 19.46 -22.19 7.43
C THR A 211 18.11 -21.56 7.09
N ALA A 212 17.50 -20.84 8.05
CA ALA A 212 16.23 -20.15 7.81
C ALA A 212 16.36 -19.00 6.78
N LEU A 213 17.52 -18.31 6.76
CA LEU A 213 17.84 -17.32 5.74
C LEU A 213 17.94 -17.96 4.35
N VAL A 214 18.65 -19.07 4.20
CA VAL A 214 18.77 -19.81 2.93
C VAL A 214 17.42 -20.32 2.47
N ASP A 215 16.58 -20.84 3.38
CA ASP A 215 15.22 -21.30 3.06
C ASP A 215 14.34 -20.14 2.54
N SER A 216 14.52 -18.92 3.06
CA SER A 216 13.76 -17.73 2.65
C SER A 216 14.40 -16.96 1.49
N PHE A 217 15.65 -17.32 1.12
CA PHE A 217 16.47 -16.59 0.13
C PHE A 217 15.75 -16.36 -1.19
N TRP A 218 15.11 -17.38 -1.74
CA TRP A 218 14.43 -17.25 -3.03
C TRP A 218 13.27 -16.28 -3.00
N GLY A 219 12.53 -16.19 -1.88
CA GLY A 219 11.50 -15.16 -1.70
C GLY A 219 12.11 -13.76 -1.57
N LEU A 220 13.20 -13.61 -0.82
CA LEU A 220 13.90 -12.34 -0.64
C LEU A 220 14.65 -11.89 -1.90
N ALA A 221 15.13 -12.84 -2.72
CA ALA A 221 15.80 -12.54 -3.98
C ALA A 221 14.88 -11.81 -4.97
N LEU A 222 13.55 -11.99 -4.86
CA LEU A 222 12.59 -11.23 -5.66
C LEU A 222 12.76 -9.72 -5.45
N LEU A 223 12.90 -9.28 -4.19
CA LEU A 223 13.15 -7.88 -3.87
C LEU A 223 14.46 -7.37 -4.51
N VAL A 224 15.52 -8.18 -4.42
CA VAL A 224 16.81 -7.83 -5.02
C VAL A 224 16.72 -7.74 -6.54
N ILE A 225 15.97 -8.63 -7.19
CA ILE A 225 15.74 -8.62 -8.64
C ILE A 225 14.99 -7.35 -9.04
N ILE A 226 13.90 -7.01 -8.36
CA ILE A 226 13.09 -5.84 -8.69
C ILE A 226 13.89 -4.55 -8.44
N MET A 227 14.36 -4.36 -7.21
CA MET A 227 15.04 -3.11 -6.82
C MET A 227 16.40 -2.99 -7.51
N GLY A 228 17.18 -4.08 -7.54
CA GLY A 228 18.48 -4.12 -8.21
C GLY A 228 18.35 -3.93 -9.72
N GLY A 229 17.35 -4.51 -10.35
CA GLY A 229 17.08 -4.36 -11.77
C GLY A 229 16.67 -2.96 -12.18
N ILE A 230 15.76 -2.32 -11.40
CA ILE A 230 15.30 -0.95 -11.66
C ILE A 230 16.46 0.05 -11.42
N TYR A 231 17.14 -0.04 -10.28
CA TYR A 231 18.19 0.93 -9.93
C TYR A 231 19.51 0.68 -10.65
N GLY A 232 19.77 -0.56 -11.07
CA GLY A 232 20.88 -0.88 -11.95
C GLY A 232 20.64 -0.46 -13.40
N GLY A 233 19.47 0.11 -13.74
CA GLY A 233 19.12 0.51 -15.11
C GLY A 233 18.94 -0.65 -16.07
N ILE A 234 18.75 -1.89 -15.55
CA ILE A 234 18.57 -3.11 -16.34
C ILE A 234 17.12 -3.23 -16.79
N PHE A 235 16.17 -2.87 -15.92
CA PHE A 235 14.75 -2.99 -16.16
C PHE A 235 14.02 -1.68 -15.88
N THR A 236 13.03 -1.39 -16.70
CA THR A 236 11.95 -0.46 -16.35
C THR A 236 11.08 -1.07 -15.23
N PRO A 237 10.30 -0.28 -14.48
CA PRO A 237 9.39 -0.83 -13.47
C PRO A 237 8.41 -1.86 -14.00
N THR A 238 7.94 -1.71 -15.25
CA THR A 238 7.02 -2.66 -15.90
C THR A 238 7.71 -3.95 -16.26
N GLU A 239 8.93 -3.89 -16.80
CA GLU A 239 9.75 -5.07 -17.07
C GLU A 239 10.11 -5.81 -15.78
N ALA A 240 10.50 -5.08 -14.74
CA ALA A 240 10.76 -5.67 -13.42
C ALA A 240 9.53 -6.39 -12.87
N ALA A 241 8.33 -5.83 -13.05
CA ALA A 241 7.08 -6.48 -12.67
C ALA A 241 6.84 -7.77 -13.44
N ALA A 242 7.06 -7.77 -14.76
CA ALA A 242 6.91 -8.97 -15.60
C ALA A 242 7.92 -10.07 -15.21
N VAL A 243 9.20 -9.69 -15.04
CA VAL A 243 10.25 -10.60 -14.53
C VAL A 243 9.88 -11.16 -13.17
N SER A 244 9.35 -10.34 -12.27
CA SER A 244 8.94 -10.78 -10.93
C SER A 244 7.81 -11.81 -10.97
N ALA A 245 6.84 -11.68 -11.89
CA ALA A 245 5.76 -12.65 -12.05
C ALA A 245 6.27 -14.00 -12.55
N VAL A 246 7.18 -13.99 -13.55
CA VAL A 246 7.81 -15.21 -14.05
C VAL A 246 8.68 -15.87 -12.99
N TYR A 247 9.48 -15.08 -12.28
CA TYR A 247 10.31 -15.55 -11.18
C TYR A 247 9.47 -16.15 -10.05
N ALA A 248 8.40 -15.47 -9.62
CA ALA A 248 7.50 -15.95 -8.58
C ALA A 248 6.85 -17.30 -8.96
N LEU A 249 6.40 -17.44 -10.23
CA LEU A 249 5.86 -18.68 -10.76
C LEU A 249 6.90 -19.81 -10.69
N PHE A 250 8.12 -19.53 -11.14
CA PHE A 250 9.21 -20.52 -11.13
C PHE A 250 9.54 -20.98 -9.71
N ILE A 251 9.67 -20.05 -8.76
CA ILE A 251 9.97 -20.38 -7.37
C ILE A 251 8.85 -21.18 -6.72
N ALA A 252 7.59 -20.77 -6.89
CA ALA A 252 6.44 -21.41 -6.25
C ALA A 252 6.24 -22.85 -6.75
N VAL A 253 6.46 -23.13 -8.04
CA VAL A 253 6.21 -24.43 -8.66
C VAL A 253 7.42 -25.34 -8.59
N PHE A 254 8.63 -24.86 -8.93
CA PHE A 254 9.79 -25.73 -9.14
C PHE A 254 10.75 -25.78 -7.94
N ILE A 255 10.92 -24.65 -7.21
CA ILE A 255 11.87 -24.59 -6.09
C ILE A 255 11.16 -24.97 -4.79
N TYR A 256 10.11 -24.23 -4.42
CA TYR A 256 9.39 -24.49 -3.18
C TYR A 256 8.38 -25.63 -3.30
N LYS A 257 7.87 -25.88 -4.52
CA LYS A 257 6.90 -26.94 -4.82
C LYS A 257 5.64 -26.87 -3.97
N ASP A 258 5.30 -25.66 -3.53
CA ASP A 258 4.12 -25.36 -2.72
C ASP A 258 2.86 -25.20 -3.60
N LEU A 259 3.05 -24.93 -4.91
CA LEU A 259 2.00 -24.88 -5.91
C LEU A 259 2.19 -25.98 -6.97
N THR A 260 1.10 -26.65 -7.30
CA THR A 260 1.05 -27.60 -8.42
C THR A 260 0.48 -26.94 -9.68
N PHE A 261 0.71 -27.51 -10.85
CA PHE A 261 0.10 -27.01 -12.10
C PHE A 261 -1.43 -26.97 -12.04
N LYS A 262 -2.07 -27.77 -11.18
CA LYS A 262 -3.52 -27.79 -10.99
C LYS A 262 -4.02 -26.57 -10.21
N ASP A 263 -3.18 -25.95 -9.39
CA ASP A 263 -3.53 -24.78 -8.58
C ASP A 263 -3.39 -23.48 -9.38
N LEU A 264 -2.56 -23.49 -10.43
CA LEU A 264 -2.27 -22.29 -11.24
C LEU A 264 -3.51 -21.62 -11.83
N PRO A 265 -4.49 -22.35 -12.42
CA PRO A 265 -5.69 -21.72 -12.97
C PRO A 265 -6.45 -20.87 -11.92
N LYS A 266 -6.49 -21.34 -10.66
CA LYS A 266 -7.13 -20.61 -9.56
C LYS A 266 -6.36 -19.33 -9.23
N VAL A 267 -5.02 -19.41 -9.12
CA VAL A 267 -4.18 -18.24 -8.83
C VAL A 267 -4.28 -17.20 -9.96
N PHE A 268 -4.24 -17.65 -11.22
CA PHE A 268 -4.43 -16.76 -12.37
C PHE A 268 -5.79 -16.11 -12.37
N LEU A 269 -6.86 -16.85 -12.08
CA LEU A 269 -8.23 -16.33 -12.04
C LEU A 269 -8.39 -15.27 -10.93
N GLU A 270 -7.87 -15.51 -9.74
CA GLU A 270 -7.91 -14.56 -8.62
C GLU A 270 -7.08 -13.31 -8.93
N SER A 271 -5.89 -13.47 -9.51
CA SER A 271 -5.05 -12.35 -9.94
C SER A 271 -5.73 -11.52 -11.04
N SER A 272 -6.37 -12.18 -12.01
CA SER A 272 -7.10 -11.50 -13.08
C SER A 272 -8.30 -10.72 -12.55
N LYS A 273 -9.07 -11.27 -11.60
CA LYS A 273 -10.19 -10.55 -10.98
C LYS A 273 -9.73 -9.27 -10.28
N THR A 274 -8.65 -9.35 -9.50
CA THR A 274 -8.07 -8.19 -8.82
C THR A 274 -7.54 -7.17 -9.84
N THR A 275 -6.83 -7.63 -10.88
CA THR A 275 -6.32 -6.78 -11.95
C THR A 275 -7.43 -6.04 -12.68
N VAL A 276 -8.48 -6.75 -13.11
CA VAL A 276 -9.62 -6.15 -13.81
C VAL A 276 -10.30 -5.09 -12.95
N MET A 277 -10.51 -5.40 -11.66
CA MET A 277 -11.09 -4.43 -10.73
C MET A 277 -10.23 -3.16 -10.62
N LEU A 278 -8.92 -3.31 -10.41
CA LEU A 278 -8.01 -2.17 -10.29
C LEU A 278 -7.93 -1.36 -11.60
N MET A 279 -7.75 -2.03 -12.74
CA MET A 279 -7.67 -1.36 -14.05
C MET A 279 -8.97 -0.62 -14.39
N PHE A 280 -10.13 -1.19 -14.02
CA PHE A 280 -11.42 -0.53 -14.23
C PHE A 280 -11.57 0.72 -13.35
N ILE A 281 -11.10 0.67 -12.10
CA ILE A 281 -11.05 1.87 -11.24
C ILE A 281 -10.14 2.93 -11.84
N VAL A 282 -8.92 2.53 -12.27
CA VAL A 282 -7.93 3.45 -12.87
C VAL A 282 -8.48 4.13 -14.13
N ALA A 283 -9.09 3.38 -15.05
CA ALA A 283 -9.63 3.94 -16.28
C ALA A 283 -10.71 5.00 -16.00
N ASN A 284 -11.65 4.72 -15.11
CA ASN A 284 -12.69 5.68 -14.73
C ASN A 284 -12.14 6.89 -13.95
N ALA A 285 -11.10 6.67 -13.15
CA ALA A 285 -10.47 7.76 -12.40
C ALA A 285 -9.67 8.71 -13.30
N LEU A 286 -8.98 8.19 -14.31
CA LEU A 286 -8.28 9.04 -15.28
C LEU A 286 -9.26 9.81 -16.16
N LEU A 287 -10.44 9.24 -16.46
CA LEU A 287 -11.54 10.00 -17.07
C LEU A 287 -12.00 11.14 -16.14
N PHE A 288 -12.16 10.86 -14.85
CA PHE A 288 -12.52 11.87 -13.86
C PHE A 288 -11.45 12.97 -13.76
N ALA A 289 -10.18 12.60 -13.73
CA ALA A 289 -9.05 13.52 -13.73
C ALA A 289 -9.01 14.40 -14.99
N HIS A 290 -9.35 13.83 -16.15
CA HIS A 290 -9.48 14.59 -17.39
C HIS A 290 -10.55 15.69 -17.26
N VAL A 291 -11.74 15.36 -16.72
CA VAL A 291 -12.79 16.36 -16.47
C VAL A 291 -12.33 17.46 -15.53
N LEU A 292 -11.65 17.08 -14.43
CA LEU A 292 -11.10 18.06 -13.48
C LEU A 292 -10.13 19.03 -14.15
N THR A 293 -9.25 18.51 -15.01
CA THR A 293 -8.22 19.29 -15.68
C THR A 293 -8.84 20.20 -16.76
N THR A 294 -9.78 19.71 -17.55
CA THR A 294 -10.51 20.46 -18.58
C THR A 294 -11.29 21.62 -17.95
N GLU A 295 -11.92 21.40 -16.81
CA GLU A 295 -12.65 22.43 -16.06
C GLU A 295 -11.73 23.32 -15.19
N ARG A 296 -10.41 23.13 -15.26
CA ARG A 296 -9.38 23.89 -14.51
C ARG A 296 -9.61 23.94 -13.00
N ILE A 297 -10.21 22.88 -12.43
CA ILE A 297 -10.58 22.81 -11.03
C ILE A 297 -9.35 22.85 -10.09
N PRO A 298 -8.30 22.06 -10.33
CA PRO A 298 -7.11 22.09 -9.48
C PRO A 298 -6.45 23.47 -9.46
N GLN A 299 -6.37 24.14 -10.64
CA GLN A 299 -5.79 25.47 -10.77
C GLN A 299 -6.59 26.53 -9.99
N ALA A 300 -7.92 26.51 -10.09
CA ALA A 300 -8.78 27.44 -9.35
C ALA A 300 -8.65 27.28 -7.83
N ILE A 301 -8.50 26.02 -7.36
CA ILE A 301 -8.26 25.75 -5.94
C ILE A 301 -6.86 26.26 -5.54
N ALA A 302 -5.83 25.99 -6.34
CA ALA A 302 -4.46 26.43 -6.08
C ALA A 302 -4.36 27.96 -6.00
N GLU A 303 -4.95 28.69 -6.97
CA GLU A 303 -5.00 30.15 -6.95
C GLU A 303 -5.68 30.67 -5.67
N SER A 304 -6.78 30.04 -5.23
CA SER A 304 -7.46 30.40 -4.00
C SER A 304 -6.59 30.19 -2.76
N ILE A 305 -5.85 29.08 -2.71
CA ILE A 305 -4.95 28.72 -1.62
C ILE A 305 -3.78 29.72 -1.54
N VAL A 306 -3.20 30.08 -2.68
CA VAL A 306 -2.12 31.09 -2.77
C VAL A 306 -2.61 32.47 -2.36
N GLN A 307 -3.84 32.88 -2.78
CA GLN A 307 -4.44 34.15 -2.40
C GLN A 307 -4.69 34.29 -0.89
N ILE A 308 -5.02 33.20 -0.22
CA ILE A 308 -5.20 33.15 1.24
C ILE A 308 -3.84 33.18 1.96
N GLY A 309 -2.73 33.02 1.25
CA GLY A 309 -1.38 32.98 1.83
C GLY A 309 -1.12 31.71 2.64
N MET A 310 -1.67 30.57 2.24
CA MET A 310 -1.50 29.31 2.94
C MET A 310 -0.05 28.80 2.80
N GLU A 311 0.61 28.63 3.92
CA GLU A 311 1.96 28.07 3.98
C GLU A 311 1.98 26.57 3.64
N PRO A 312 3.04 26.01 3.04
CA PRO A 312 3.12 24.59 2.66
C PRO A 312 2.82 23.62 3.82
N TRP A 313 3.26 23.92 5.02
CA TRP A 313 3.00 23.06 6.19
C TRP A 313 1.52 23.02 6.59
N MET A 314 0.80 24.15 6.42
CA MET A 314 -0.66 24.22 6.67
C MET A 314 -1.41 23.40 5.62
N PHE A 315 -1.00 23.50 4.35
CA PHE A 315 -1.57 22.68 3.29
C PHE A 315 -1.41 21.18 3.59
N LEU A 316 -0.21 20.74 3.97
CA LEU A 316 0.04 19.34 4.33
C LEU A 316 -0.79 18.88 5.54
N LEU A 317 -1.03 19.76 6.52
CA LEU A 317 -1.93 19.45 7.63
C LEU A 317 -3.37 19.22 7.16
N VAL A 318 -3.90 20.12 6.32
CA VAL A 318 -5.23 19.97 5.73
C VAL A 318 -5.34 18.71 4.89
N VAL A 319 -4.33 18.43 4.08
CA VAL A 319 -4.25 17.21 3.26
C VAL A 319 -4.27 15.96 4.16
N ASN A 320 -3.50 15.93 5.23
CA ASN A 320 -3.51 14.80 6.17
C ASN A 320 -4.91 14.58 6.78
N VAL A 321 -5.57 15.64 7.24
CA VAL A 321 -6.93 15.52 7.80
C VAL A 321 -7.92 15.02 6.77
N LEU A 322 -7.87 15.57 5.54
CA LEU A 322 -8.72 15.15 4.42
C LEU A 322 -8.51 13.66 4.09
N LEU A 323 -7.25 13.23 3.96
CA LEU A 323 -6.88 11.87 3.61
C LEU A 323 -7.23 10.88 4.73
N LEU A 324 -7.05 11.24 6.00
CA LEU A 324 -7.45 10.42 7.13
C LEU A 324 -8.98 10.20 7.13
N ILE A 325 -9.75 11.25 6.86
CA ILE A 325 -11.21 11.12 6.75
C ILE A 325 -11.58 10.23 5.56
N ALA A 326 -11.04 10.49 4.38
CA ALA A 326 -11.32 9.71 3.17
C ALA A 326 -10.92 8.23 3.34
N GLY A 327 -9.75 7.96 3.95
CA GLY A 327 -9.21 6.63 4.19
C GLY A 327 -10.10 5.73 5.06
N ASN A 328 -10.97 6.32 5.85
CA ASN A 328 -11.91 5.56 6.68
C ASN A 328 -13.05 4.92 5.87
N PHE A 329 -13.35 5.44 4.68
CA PHE A 329 -14.52 5.05 3.88
C PHE A 329 -14.17 4.31 2.60
N MET A 330 -12.96 4.50 2.09
CA MET A 330 -12.57 4.01 0.77
C MET A 330 -11.26 3.23 0.83
N GLU A 331 -11.05 2.39 -0.17
CA GLU A 331 -9.79 1.69 -0.33
C GLU A 331 -8.68 2.63 -0.87
N PRO A 332 -7.40 2.35 -0.58
CA PRO A 332 -6.26 3.24 -0.90
C PRO A 332 -6.18 3.68 -2.35
N THR A 333 -6.34 2.74 -3.29
CA THR A 333 -6.21 3.02 -4.73
C THR A 333 -7.27 4.01 -5.20
N GLY A 334 -8.51 3.84 -4.74
CA GLY A 334 -9.62 4.75 -5.08
C GLY A 334 -9.39 6.17 -4.60
N ILE A 335 -8.86 6.33 -3.37
CA ILE A 335 -8.57 7.67 -2.82
C ILE A 335 -7.45 8.36 -3.59
N ILE A 336 -6.37 7.65 -3.87
CA ILE A 336 -5.24 8.20 -4.64
C ILE A 336 -5.71 8.64 -6.02
N LEU A 337 -6.52 7.82 -6.69
CA LEU A 337 -7.03 8.12 -8.02
C LEU A 337 -7.95 9.35 -8.07
N ILE A 338 -8.69 9.62 -6.99
CA ILE A 338 -9.56 10.79 -6.89
C ILE A 338 -8.78 12.03 -6.48
N LEU A 339 -7.94 11.91 -5.45
CA LEU A 339 -7.35 13.06 -4.78
C LEU A 339 -5.97 13.45 -5.34
N ALA A 340 -5.17 12.50 -5.85
CA ALA A 340 -3.85 12.85 -6.38
C ALA A 340 -3.92 13.85 -7.56
N PRO A 341 -4.83 13.73 -8.55
CA PRO A 341 -4.95 14.72 -9.63
C PRO A 341 -5.32 16.13 -9.15
N ILE A 342 -5.93 16.24 -7.99
CA ILE A 342 -6.32 17.51 -7.37
C ILE A 342 -5.17 18.08 -6.54
N LEU A 343 -4.62 17.24 -5.65
CA LEU A 343 -3.63 17.66 -4.66
C LEU A 343 -2.24 17.90 -5.26
N PHE A 344 -1.87 17.12 -6.29
CA PHE A 344 -0.56 17.18 -6.91
C PHE A 344 -0.24 18.56 -7.53
N PRO A 345 -1.10 19.16 -8.38
CA PRO A 345 -0.82 20.49 -8.94
C PRO A 345 -0.69 21.55 -7.86
N ILE A 346 -1.57 21.50 -6.84
CA ILE A 346 -1.57 22.46 -5.73
C ILE A 346 -0.27 22.35 -4.93
N ALA A 347 0.14 21.12 -4.59
CA ALA A 347 1.36 20.85 -3.85
C ALA A 347 2.61 21.35 -4.62
N THR A 348 2.62 21.14 -5.95
CA THR A 348 3.71 21.57 -6.81
C THR A 348 3.83 23.10 -6.85
N GLU A 349 2.72 23.83 -6.92
CA GLU A 349 2.70 25.30 -6.85
C GLU A 349 3.19 25.83 -5.50
N LEU A 350 2.93 25.11 -4.41
CA LEU A 350 3.44 25.40 -3.06
C LEU A 350 4.91 24.95 -2.85
N GLY A 351 5.56 24.40 -3.87
CA GLY A 351 6.95 23.94 -3.80
C GLY A 351 7.16 22.63 -3.05
N ILE A 352 6.09 21.85 -2.85
CA ILE A 352 6.17 20.52 -2.23
C ILE A 352 6.56 19.50 -3.31
N ASP A 353 7.60 18.69 -3.03
CA ASP A 353 8.05 17.65 -3.95
C ASP A 353 6.94 16.60 -4.19
N PRO A 354 6.65 16.27 -5.46
CA PRO A 354 5.62 15.28 -5.82
C PRO A 354 5.80 13.90 -5.21
N ILE A 355 7.05 13.44 -5.10
CA ILE A 355 7.37 12.13 -4.50
C ILE A 355 7.07 12.16 -3.00
N HIS A 356 7.42 13.26 -2.34
CA HIS A 356 7.10 13.47 -0.93
C HIS A 356 5.59 13.45 -0.65
N LEU A 357 4.80 14.18 -1.45
CA LEU A 357 3.34 14.15 -1.38
C LEU A 357 2.82 12.72 -1.55
N GLY A 358 3.37 11.97 -2.51
CA GLY A 358 2.97 10.57 -2.76
C GLY A 358 3.20 9.68 -1.54
N ILE A 359 4.33 9.79 -0.88
CA ILE A 359 4.60 9.03 0.36
C ILE A 359 3.65 9.46 1.49
N ILE A 360 3.38 10.75 1.67
CA ILE A 360 2.39 11.23 2.65
C ILE A 360 1.01 10.63 2.37
N MET A 361 0.58 10.59 1.11
CA MET A 361 -0.70 9.99 0.72
C MET A 361 -0.71 8.50 1.05
N VAL A 362 0.34 7.74 0.73
CA VAL A 362 0.44 6.30 1.04
C VAL A 362 0.37 6.05 2.54
N VAL A 363 1.09 6.82 3.37
CA VAL A 363 1.06 6.69 4.83
C VAL A 363 -0.32 7.01 5.41
N ASN A 364 -1.02 8.00 4.88
CA ASN A 364 -2.41 8.26 5.26
C ASN A 364 -3.33 7.06 4.94
N MET A 365 -3.11 6.42 3.78
CA MET A 365 -3.87 5.23 3.40
C MET A 365 -3.60 4.05 4.34
N GLU A 366 -2.37 3.88 4.82
CA GLU A 366 -2.05 2.88 5.84
C GLU A 366 -2.92 3.06 7.09
N ILE A 367 -3.02 4.28 7.59
CA ILE A 367 -3.82 4.62 8.76
C ILE A 367 -5.30 4.38 8.48
N GLY A 368 -5.79 4.78 7.31
CA GLY A 368 -7.17 4.53 6.89
C GLY A 368 -7.54 3.05 6.90
N MET A 369 -6.63 2.17 6.49
CA MET A 369 -6.85 0.72 6.48
C MET A 369 -7.03 0.09 7.88
N VAL A 370 -6.63 0.77 8.93
CA VAL A 370 -6.75 0.30 10.34
C VAL A 370 -7.70 1.16 11.17
N THR A 371 -8.43 2.08 10.52
CA THR A 371 -9.34 3.01 11.20
C THR A 371 -10.80 2.76 10.79
N PRO A 372 -11.76 2.67 11.74
CA PRO A 372 -13.18 2.55 11.41
C PRO A 372 -13.72 3.78 10.64
N PRO A 373 -14.83 3.67 9.87
CA PRO A 373 -15.81 2.58 9.85
C PRO A 373 -15.47 1.40 8.95
N VAL A 374 -14.69 1.60 7.86
CA VAL A 374 -14.38 0.48 6.96
C VAL A 374 -13.11 -0.22 7.40
N GLY A 375 -11.94 0.43 7.32
CA GLY A 375 -10.65 -0.13 7.77
C GLY A 375 -10.38 -1.55 7.25
N LEU A 376 -10.00 -1.69 5.99
CA LEU A 376 -9.91 -3.00 5.31
C LEU A 376 -9.09 -4.04 6.10
N ASN A 377 -7.99 -3.64 6.74
CA ASN A 377 -7.19 -4.53 7.57
C ASN A 377 -7.92 -4.98 8.84
N LEU A 378 -8.85 -4.18 9.36
CA LEU A 378 -9.68 -4.58 10.50
C LEU A 378 -10.58 -5.77 10.13
N PHE A 379 -11.21 -5.71 8.95
CA PHE A 379 -12.03 -6.81 8.43
C PHE A 379 -11.20 -8.05 8.16
N VAL A 380 -10.05 -7.90 7.52
CA VAL A 380 -9.15 -9.02 7.23
C VAL A 380 -8.66 -9.67 8.52
N THR A 381 -8.24 -8.86 9.50
CA THR A 381 -7.80 -9.37 10.81
C THR A 381 -8.95 -10.03 11.57
N SER A 382 -10.17 -9.50 11.48
CA SER A 382 -11.37 -10.13 12.02
C SER A 382 -11.58 -11.51 11.43
N GLY A 383 -11.46 -11.66 10.11
CA GLY A 383 -11.55 -12.95 9.41
C GLY A 383 -10.48 -13.95 9.85
N VAL A 384 -9.23 -13.52 9.96
CA VAL A 384 -8.12 -14.39 10.37
C VAL A 384 -8.20 -14.80 11.84
N THR A 385 -8.64 -13.89 12.70
CA THR A 385 -8.70 -14.15 14.15
C THR A 385 -10.02 -14.73 14.64
N GLY A 386 -11.13 -14.55 13.89
CA GLY A 386 -12.49 -14.84 14.35
C GLY A 386 -12.96 -13.90 15.47
N MET A 387 -12.30 -12.75 15.67
CA MET A 387 -12.75 -11.69 16.58
C MET A 387 -13.80 -10.82 15.86
N ASN A 388 -14.71 -10.22 16.59
CA ASN A 388 -15.59 -9.23 15.99
C ASN A 388 -14.83 -7.93 15.66
N LEU A 389 -15.37 -7.15 14.71
CA LEU A 389 -14.71 -5.95 14.20
C LEU A 389 -14.37 -4.94 15.31
N MET A 390 -15.27 -4.73 16.27
CA MET A 390 -15.06 -3.80 17.39
C MET A 390 -13.91 -4.23 18.32
N GLN A 391 -13.78 -5.56 18.55
CA GLN A 391 -12.65 -6.09 19.32
C GLN A 391 -11.32 -5.87 18.60
N VAL A 392 -11.27 -6.13 17.27
CA VAL A 392 -10.08 -5.88 16.46
C VAL A 392 -9.73 -4.38 16.45
N THR A 393 -10.74 -3.52 16.29
CA THR A 393 -10.54 -2.06 16.35
C THR A 393 -9.91 -1.63 17.67
N ARG A 394 -10.46 -2.07 18.80
CA ARG A 394 -9.87 -1.76 20.12
C ARG A 394 -8.46 -2.30 20.27
N ALA A 395 -8.19 -3.48 19.72
CA ALA A 395 -6.87 -4.08 19.73
C ALA A 395 -5.86 -3.31 18.86
N ALA A 396 -6.31 -2.69 17.76
CA ALA A 396 -5.48 -1.91 16.84
C ALA A 396 -5.13 -0.51 17.37
N LEU A 397 -6.01 0.14 18.15
CA LEU A 397 -5.85 1.52 18.63
C LEU A 397 -4.47 1.84 19.25
N PRO A 398 -3.89 1.00 20.11
CA PRO A 398 -2.60 1.33 20.70
C PRO A 398 -1.44 1.38 19.69
N TRP A 399 -1.57 0.68 18.58
CA TRP A 399 -0.58 0.62 17.50
C TRP A 399 -0.84 1.73 16.48
N LEU A 400 -2.09 2.11 16.30
CA LEU A 400 -2.50 3.26 15.49
C LEU A 400 -1.82 4.55 15.95
N SER A 401 -1.59 4.73 17.27
CA SER A 401 -0.86 5.89 17.76
C SER A 401 0.57 5.98 17.23
N VAL A 402 1.22 4.84 16.99
CA VAL A 402 2.57 4.78 16.39
C VAL A 402 2.50 5.26 14.93
N LEU A 403 1.49 4.82 14.17
CA LEU A 403 1.30 5.24 12.79
C LEU A 403 1.00 6.75 12.69
N LEU A 404 0.21 7.30 13.62
CA LEU A 404 -0.07 8.75 13.66
C LEU A 404 1.19 9.57 13.95
N VAL A 405 2.02 9.14 14.90
CA VAL A 405 3.31 9.78 15.16
C VAL A 405 4.21 9.68 13.93
N PHE A 406 4.24 8.51 13.29
CA PHE A 406 5.01 8.30 12.06
C PHE A 406 4.52 9.21 10.92
N LEU A 407 3.20 9.38 10.75
CA LEU A 407 2.62 10.30 9.76
C LEU A 407 3.15 11.73 9.97
N LEU A 408 3.16 12.22 11.20
CA LEU A 408 3.68 13.55 11.50
C LEU A 408 5.17 13.66 11.17
N LEU A 409 5.97 12.65 11.50
CA LEU A 409 7.40 12.62 11.18
C LEU A 409 7.63 12.66 9.67
N VAL A 410 6.94 11.81 8.90
CA VAL A 410 7.07 11.77 7.44
C VAL A 410 6.58 13.06 6.81
N THR A 411 5.48 13.64 7.29
CA THR A 411 4.91 14.86 6.72
C THR A 411 5.84 16.07 6.85
N TYR A 412 6.49 16.23 8.01
CA TYR A 412 7.27 17.45 8.32
C TYR A 412 8.78 17.28 8.25
N ILE A 413 9.27 16.06 7.94
CA ILE A 413 10.67 15.76 7.73
C ILE A 413 10.83 15.14 6.33
N PRO A 414 10.91 15.97 5.25
CA PRO A 414 10.98 15.50 3.87
C PRO A 414 12.16 14.57 3.60
N GLU A 415 13.24 14.68 4.36
CA GLU A 415 14.44 13.84 4.25
C GLU A 415 14.13 12.36 4.47
N ILE A 416 13.10 12.03 5.24
CA ILE A 416 12.68 10.64 5.46
C ILE A 416 12.24 9.99 4.14
N SER A 417 11.52 10.72 3.29
CA SER A 417 11.05 10.23 2.00
C SER A 417 11.98 10.57 0.84
N LEU A 418 12.62 11.74 0.86
CA LEU A 418 13.43 12.24 -0.26
C LEU A 418 14.92 11.97 -0.11
N GLY A 419 15.43 11.69 1.09
CA GLY A 419 16.86 11.54 1.35
C GLY A 419 17.50 10.45 0.48
N LEU A 420 16.90 9.27 0.42
CA LEU A 420 17.43 8.15 -0.37
C LEU A 420 17.25 8.36 -1.88
N PRO A 421 16.09 8.78 -2.41
CA PRO A 421 15.93 9.12 -3.83
C PRO A 421 16.90 10.19 -4.31
N ASN A 422 17.08 11.26 -3.55
CA ASN A 422 17.97 12.35 -3.90
C ASN A 422 19.44 11.94 -3.87
N TYR A 423 19.82 11.02 -2.97
CA TYR A 423 21.19 10.48 -2.94
C TYR A 423 21.48 9.61 -4.18
N VAL A 424 20.50 8.80 -4.64
CA VAL A 424 20.71 7.86 -5.75
C VAL A 424 20.53 8.51 -7.12
N PHE A 425 19.53 9.37 -7.28
CA PHE A 425 19.16 9.96 -8.59
C PHE A 425 19.63 11.42 -8.77
N GLY A 426 20.19 12.03 -7.73
CA GLY A 426 20.42 13.46 -7.69
C GLY A 426 19.15 14.26 -7.37
N LYS A 427 19.35 15.54 -7.04
CA LYS A 427 18.23 16.48 -6.82
C LYS A 427 17.54 16.84 -8.14
#